data_bed76f1a6c451fddcd4afc8f427ce138
#
_entry.id   bed76f1a6c451fddcd4afc8f427ce138
#
_cell.length_a   1.000
_cell.length_b   1.000
_cell.length_c   1.000
_cell.angle_alpha   90.00
_cell.angle_beta   90.00
_cell.angle_gamma   90.00
#
_symmetry.space_group_name_H-M   'P 1'
#
loop_
_entity.id
_entity.type
_entity.pdbx_description
1 polymer ?
#
loop_
_entity_poly.entity_id
_entity_poly.type
_entity_poly.pdbx_seq_one_letter_code
_entity_poly.pdbx_strand_id
1 'polypeptide(L)'
;MIQGTEGTPIHMMSARCVGAFTLINGDYNENGSCEFWNAAGDKFFGVYARKGDPAKAEGTWHIVHGTGKFAGMTGDSKWIPVTNFPPVPNVISTCNHEWGTYSVK
;
A
#
# COMPACT_ATOMS: atom_id res chain seq x y z
N MET A 1 9.37 2.85 -3.33
CA MET A 1 8.91 3.49 -4.59
C MET A 1 7.78 2.67 -5.18
N ILE A 2 6.78 3.34 -5.70
CA ILE A 2 5.65 2.70 -6.35
C ILE A 2 5.77 2.90 -7.85
N GLN A 3 5.65 1.82 -8.60
CA GLN A 3 5.52 1.86 -10.04
C GLN A 3 4.04 1.65 -10.36
N GLY A 4 3.32 2.75 -10.53
CA GLY A 4 1.95 2.71 -11.07
C GLY A 4 1.98 2.60 -12.59
N THR A 5 0.83 2.62 -13.21
CA THR A 5 0.73 2.62 -14.66
C THR A 5 1.33 3.90 -15.22
N GLU A 6 2.27 3.79 -16.16
CA GLU A 6 2.90 4.93 -16.81
C GLU A 6 1.83 5.84 -17.45
N GLY A 7 2.03 7.14 -17.30
CA GLY A 7 1.07 8.15 -17.76
C GLY A 7 -0.06 8.45 -16.78
N THR A 8 -0.14 7.72 -15.67
CA THR A 8 -1.12 8.01 -14.61
C THR A 8 -0.52 8.88 -13.51
N PRO A 9 -1.35 9.59 -12.72
CA PRO A 9 -0.86 10.42 -11.62
C PRO A 9 -0.11 9.65 -10.52
N ILE A 10 -0.32 8.34 -10.43
CA ILE A 10 0.30 7.50 -9.40
C ILE A 10 1.58 6.79 -9.85
N HIS A 11 2.05 7.09 -11.08
CA HIS A 11 3.28 6.50 -11.58
C HIS A 11 4.52 7.08 -10.88
N MET A 12 5.44 6.21 -10.48
CA MET A 12 6.73 6.59 -9.89
C MET A 12 6.62 7.47 -8.66
N MET A 13 5.78 7.10 -7.73
CA MET A 13 5.66 7.78 -6.44
C MET A 13 6.50 7.12 -5.36
N SER A 14 6.90 7.91 -4.39
CA SER A 14 7.49 7.43 -3.15
C SER A 14 6.41 7.19 -2.11
N ALA A 15 6.69 6.29 -1.16
CA ALA A 15 5.74 5.94 -0.12
C ALA A 15 6.43 5.67 1.21
N ARG A 16 5.72 5.96 2.29
CA ARG A 16 6.11 5.55 3.63
C ARG A 16 4.88 5.02 4.35
N CYS A 17 5.01 3.83 4.93
CA CYS A 17 3.94 3.18 5.65
C CYS A 17 4.35 2.94 7.10
N VAL A 18 3.37 3.02 8.00
CA VAL A 18 3.51 2.69 9.41
C VAL A 18 2.36 1.79 9.79
N GLY A 19 2.67 0.69 10.45
CA GLY A 19 1.63 -0.25 10.85
C GLY A 19 2.18 -1.30 11.79
N ALA A 20 1.32 -2.25 12.11
CA ALA A 20 1.64 -3.35 13.00
C ALA A 20 1.04 -4.64 12.46
N PHE A 21 1.64 -5.76 12.84
CA PHE A 21 1.08 -7.06 12.55
C PHE A 21 1.21 -7.99 13.75
N THR A 22 0.34 -8.96 13.82
CA THR A 22 0.43 -10.08 14.76
C THR A 22 0.31 -11.39 14.00
N LEU A 23 1.01 -12.39 14.49
CA LEU A 23 0.89 -13.77 14.02
C LEU A 23 0.68 -14.65 15.26
N ILE A 24 -0.54 -15.13 15.43
CA ILE A 24 -0.95 -15.92 16.60
C ILE A 24 -1.61 -17.20 16.12
N ASN A 25 -1.04 -18.36 16.49
CA ASN A 25 -1.54 -19.66 16.07
C ASN A 25 -1.78 -19.80 14.56
N GLY A 26 -0.87 -19.20 13.76
CA GLY A 26 -0.98 -19.22 12.31
C GLY A 26 -1.90 -18.17 11.71
N ASP A 27 -2.63 -17.41 12.54
CA ASP A 27 -3.47 -16.32 12.06
C ASP A 27 -2.68 -15.00 11.99
N TYR A 28 -2.64 -14.43 10.82
CA TYR A 28 -1.98 -13.17 10.54
C TYR A 28 -2.99 -12.02 10.55
N ASN A 29 -2.64 -10.93 11.19
CA ASN A 29 -3.43 -9.70 11.21
C ASN A 29 -2.51 -8.51 11.09
N GLU A 30 -2.69 -7.73 10.04
CA GLU A 30 -1.86 -6.58 9.71
C GLU A 30 -2.74 -5.39 9.40
N ASN A 31 -2.37 -4.21 9.92
CA ASN A 31 -3.01 -2.97 9.55
C ASN A 31 -2.06 -1.79 9.73
N GLY A 32 -2.34 -0.73 9.01
CA GLY A 32 -1.54 0.47 9.07
C GLY A 32 -2.01 1.54 8.11
N SER A 33 -1.16 2.54 7.94
CA SER A 33 -1.41 3.65 7.04
C SER A 33 -0.16 3.96 6.22
N CYS A 34 -0.40 4.52 5.04
CA CYS A 34 0.69 4.94 4.15
C CYS A 34 0.45 6.38 3.69
N GLU A 35 1.54 7.11 3.48
CA GLU A 35 1.51 8.32 2.70
C GLU A 35 2.31 8.10 1.42
N PHE A 36 1.80 8.65 0.34
CA PHE A 36 2.42 8.60 -0.99
C PHE A 36 2.65 10.01 -1.46
N TRP A 37 3.78 10.28 -2.12
CA TRP A 37 4.06 11.61 -2.65
C TRP A 37 4.81 11.53 -3.97
N ASN A 38 4.59 12.54 -4.80
CA ASN A 38 5.32 12.74 -6.05
C ASN A 38 6.47 13.75 -5.85
N ALA A 39 7.22 13.99 -6.92
CA ALA A 39 8.33 14.93 -6.89
C ALA A 39 7.90 16.38 -6.57
N ALA A 40 6.66 16.75 -6.85
CA ALA A 40 6.12 18.08 -6.57
C ALA A 40 5.64 18.24 -5.12
N GLY A 41 5.60 17.15 -4.34
CA GLY A 41 5.12 17.18 -2.97
C GLY A 41 3.62 17.00 -2.81
N ASP A 42 2.89 16.73 -3.88
CA ASP A 42 1.48 16.35 -3.77
C ASP A 42 1.37 14.98 -3.13
N LYS A 43 0.43 14.80 -2.21
CA LYS A 43 0.32 13.58 -1.41
C LYS A 43 -1.08 12.98 -1.44
N PHE A 44 -1.15 11.68 -1.24
CA PHE A 44 -2.37 11.03 -0.79
C PHE A 44 -2.06 10.03 0.33
N PHE A 45 -3.07 9.74 1.12
CA PHE A 45 -2.96 8.94 2.33
C PHE A 45 -4.03 7.87 2.31
N GLY A 46 -3.69 6.73 2.83
CA GLY A 46 -4.65 5.65 2.92
C GLY A 46 -4.34 4.70 4.06
N VAL A 47 -5.25 3.76 4.25
CA VAL A 47 -5.14 2.72 5.25
C VAL A 47 -5.15 1.35 4.59
N TYR A 48 -4.38 0.43 5.15
CA TYR A 48 -4.32 -0.94 4.66
C TYR A 48 -4.61 -1.93 5.77
N ALA A 49 -5.13 -3.08 5.38
CA ALA A 49 -5.36 -4.20 6.28
C ALA A 49 -5.23 -5.51 5.54
N ARG A 50 -4.77 -6.53 6.25
CA ARG A 50 -4.68 -7.90 5.74
C ARG A 50 -4.84 -8.86 6.90
N LYS A 51 -5.65 -9.90 6.71
CA LYS A 51 -5.98 -10.83 7.78
C LYS A 51 -6.17 -12.23 7.23
N GLY A 52 -5.73 -13.22 7.99
CA GLY A 52 -5.92 -14.63 7.67
C GLY A 52 -4.63 -15.39 7.47
N ASP A 53 -4.63 -16.35 6.54
CA ASP A 53 -3.45 -17.15 6.21
C ASP A 53 -2.41 -16.26 5.52
N PRO A 54 -1.21 -16.08 6.10
CA PRO A 54 -0.19 -15.21 5.52
C PRO A 54 0.26 -15.60 4.11
N ALA A 55 0.06 -16.85 3.71
CA ALA A 55 0.42 -17.32 2.37
C ALA A 55 -0.63 -17.00 1.32
N LYS A 56 -1.87 -16.69 1.69
CA LYS A 56 -3.01 -16.62 0.77
C LYS A 56 -3.87 -15.38 0.92
N ALA A 57 -3.88 -14.74 2.09
CA ALA A 57 -4.80 -13.65 2.37
C ALA A 57 -4.53 -12.43 1.49
N GLU A 58 -5.60 -11.89 0.92
CA GLU A 58 -5.55 -10.60 0.24
C GLU A 58 -5.59 -9.47 1.25
N GLY A 59 -4.83 -8.42 0.99
CA GLY A 59 -4.93 -7.17 1.71
C GLY A 59 -5.90 -6.22 1.03
N THR A 60 -6.34 -5.24 1.79
CA THR A 60 -7.17 -4.13 1.29
C THR A 60 -6.45 -2.81 1.48
N TRP A 61 -6.73 -1.87 0.62
CA TRP A 61 -6.22 -0.51 0.65
C TRP A 61 -7.37 0.46 0.39
N HIS A 62 -7.44 1.52 1.20
CA HIS A 62 -8.47 2.53 1.07
C HIS A 62 -7.84 3.93 1.20
N ILE A 63 -8.07 4.79 0.20
CA ILE A 63 -7.58 6.17 0.20
C ILE A 63 -8.51 7.02 1.05
N VAL A 64 -7.96 7.76 2.00
CA VAL A 64 -8.73 8.56 2.96
C VAL A 64 -8.54 10.06 2.81
N HIS A 65 -7.46 10.50 2.17
CA HIS A 65 -7.15 11.94 2.06
C HIS A 65 -6.13 12.19 0.95
N GLY A 66 -6.18 13.37 0.38
CA GLY A 66 -5.18 13.83 -0.58
C GLY A 66 -4.94 15.32 -0.49
N THR A 67 -3.77 15.76 -0.95
CA THR A 67 -3.37 17.16 -1.02
C THR A 67 -2.91 17.51 -2.43
N GLY A 68 -2.83 18.81 -2.75
CA GLY A 68 -2.41 19.27 -4.06
C GLY A 68 -3.28 18.71 -5.15
N LYS A 69 -2.68 18.13 -6.19
CA LYS A 69 -3.45 17.53 -7.29
C LYS A 69 -4.21 16.27 -6.88
N PHE A 70 -3.95 15.72 -5.71
CA PHE A 70 -4.68 14.57 -5.17
C PHE A 70 -5.81 14.97 -4.21
N ALA A 71 -6.06 16.25 -4.03
CA ALA A 71 -7.16 16.72 -3.19
C ALA A 71 -8.50 16.12 -3.67
N GLY A 72 -9.24 15.51 -2.73
CA GLY A 72 -10.49 14.84 -3.04
C GLY A 72 -10.35 13.45 -3.68
N MET A 73 -9.12 12.91 -3.76
CA MET A 73 -8.89 11.57 -4.28
C MET A 73 -9.59 10.51 -3.45
N THR A 74 -10.21 9.57 -4.13
CA THR A 74 -10.83 8.38 -3.53
C THR A 74 -10.32 7.14 -4.26
N GLY A 75 -10.38 6.01 -3.60
CA GLY A 75 -10.02 4.75 -4.24
C GLY A 75 -9.96 3.60 -3.27
N ASP A 76 -10.19 2.42 -3.81
CA ASP A 76 -10.10 1.16 -3.09
C ASP A 76 -9.35 0.16 -3.95
N SER A 77 -8.48 -0.60 -3.32
CA SER A 77 -7.74 -1.64 -4.01
C SER A 77 -7.51 -2.84 -3.12
N LYS A 78 -7.06 -3.92 -3.75
CA LYS A 78 -6.61 -5.14 -3.09
C LYS A 78 -5.15 -5.36 -3.42
N TRP A 79 -4.46 -6.07 -2.54
CA TRP A 79 -3.06 -6.38 -2.76
C TRP A 79 -2.70 -7.75 -2.20
N ILE A 80 -1.64 -8.32 -2.73
CA ILE A 80 -1.09 -9.59 -2.27
C ILE A 80 0.44 -9.52 -2.37
N PRO A 81 1.18 -10.02 -1.38
CA PRO A 81 2.63 -10.15 -1.49
C PRO A 81 2.97 -11.19 -2.57
N VAL A 82 3.85 -10.81 -3.51
CA VAL A 82 4.21 -11.71 -4.63
C VAL A 82 5.68 -12.14 -4.62
N THR A 83 6.53 -11.44 -3.89
CA THR A 83 7.96 -11.71 -3.86
C THR A 83 8.52 -11.37 -2.49
N ASN A 84 9.36 -12.27 -1.97
CA ASN A 84 10.19 -11.99 -0.82
C ASN A 84 11.63 -11.81 -1.30
N PHE A 85 12.25 -10.72 -0.89
CA PHE A 85 13.66 -10.49 -1.17
C PHE A 85 14.54 -11.37 -0.28
N PRO A 86 15.83 -11.56 -0.63
CA PRO A 86 16.75 -12.29 0.23
C PRO A 86 16.72 -11.76 1.67
N PRO A 87 16.82 -12.63 2.68
CA PRO A 87 16.70 -12.21 4.06
C PRO A 87 17.81 -11.24 4.47
N VAL A 88 17.42 -10.16 5.12
CA VAL A 88 18.31 -9.25 5.83
C VAL A 88 17.92 -9.38 7.30
N PRO A 89 18.86 -9.54 8.22
CA PRO A 89 18.54 -9.67 9.65
C PRO A 89 17.63 -8.53 10.13
N ASN A 90 16.53 -8.90 10.80
CA ASN A 90 15.55 -7.97 11.37
C ASN A 90 14.79 -7.11 10.34
N VAL A 91 14.79 -7.53 9.08
CA VAL A 91 14.06 -6.82 8.02
C VAL A 91 13.20 -7.82 7.24
N ILE A 92 11.96 -7.45 7.00
CA ILE A 92 11.06 -8.17 6.10
C ILE A 92 10.86 -7.29 4.86
N SER A 93 11.19 -7.84 3.70
CA SER A 93 11.06 -7.13 2.43
C SER A 93 10.19 -7.94 1.47
N THR A 94 9.17 -7.30 0.92
CA THR A 94 8.28 -7.95 -0.04
C THR A 94 7.95 -7.00 -1.18
N CYS A 95 7.61 -7.55 -2.34
CA CYS A 95 6.90 -6.85 -3.39
C CYS A 95 5.44 -7.22 -3.34
N ASN A 96 4.56 -6.26 -3.56
CA ASN A 96 3.13 -6.49 -3.58
C ASN A 96 2.59 -6.28 -4.99
N HIS A 97 1.66 -7.12 -5.38
CA HIS A 97 0.81 -6.88 -6.53
C HIS A 97 -0.48 -6.24 -6.03
N GLU A 98 -0.84 -5.11 -6.60
CA GLU A 98 -2.01 -4.34 -6.19
C GLU A 98 -2.89 -4.02 -7.38
N TRP A 99 -4.20 -4.13 -7.19
CA TRP A 99 -5.20 -3.85 -8.23
C TRP A 99 -6.43 -3.22 -7.61
N GLY A 100 -7.04 -2.30 -8.34
CA GLY A 100 -8.21 -1.58 -7.86
C GLY A 100 -8.50 -0.36 -8.71
N THR A 101 -9.30 0.53 -8.16
CA THR A 101 -9.72 1.75 -8.84
C THR A 101 -9.47 2.96 -7.96
N TYR A 102 -9.22 4.09 -8.61
CA TYR A 102 -9.12 5.37 -7.92
C TYR A 102 -9.75 6.46 -8.78
N SER A 103 -10.13 7.55 -8.13
CA SER A 103 -10.65 8.73 -8.79
C SER A 103 -9.95 9.97 -8.22
N VAL A 104 -9.52 10.86 -9.10
CA VAL A 104 -8.93 12.15 -8.76
C VAL A 104 -9.87 13.24 -9.24
N LYS A 105 -10.20 14.16 -8.34
CA LYS A 105 -11.06 15.29 -8.69
C LYS A 105 -10.26 16.47 -9.25
#